data_896ac78245c54a7eb2e33cbfab07edae
#
_entry.id   896ac78245c54a7eb2e33cbfab07edae
#
_cell.length_a   1.000
_cell.length_b   1.000
_cell.length_c   1.000
_cell.angle_alpha   90.00
_cell.angle_beta   90.00
_cell.angle_gamma   90.00
#
_symmetry.space_group_name_H-M   'P 1'
#
loop_
_entity.id
_entity.type
_entity.pdbx_description
1 polymer ?
#
loop_
_entity_poly.entity_id
_entity_poly.type
_entity_poly.pdbx_seq_one_letter_code
_entity_poly.pdbx_strand_id
1 'polypeptide(L)'
;MPTPALPLPPPAHEAPLPPARAGAGGVRVLSGVPYAALPGARPLELDLYLPAGGGPAPVVVFLHGGGWRLGSRHAVGPMYRDAVPTPFEQVALAGIAVASVDYRLSGEAAWPAQLHDAKAAVRWLRSRATELGVDADRVASWGESAGGHLAELLGLVTDPALEGEVGATGPSSAVAAVAAWYAPSDIGAVATDIGNDPADPTSRESQLIGAPVSAAADLAAQASPITHVSPAAPPVLLLHGRADRFVATAQSQRLHAALAAAGTDVELHTYDDADHMWLGAPDAATDALDRTITFLRHHLIDEGDRA
;
A
#
# COMPACT_ATOMS: atom_id res chain seq x y z
N MET A 1 -16.98 -45.11 -21.93
CA MET A 1 -16.52 -43.77 -22.31
C MET A 1 -16.13 -43.06 -21.02
N PRO A 2 -14.95 -42.43 -20.89
CA PRO A 2 -14.61 -41.65 -19.70
C PRO A 2 -15.59 -40.45 -19.62
N THR A 3 -16.16 -40.25 -18.45
CA THR A 3 -16.99 -39.07 -18.19
C THR A 3 -16.14 -37.82 -18.44
N PRO A 4 -16.58 -36.81 -19.26
CA PRO A 4 -15.83 -35.61 -19.43
C PRO A 4 -15.65 -34.92 -18.08
N ALA A 5 -14.41 -34.58 -17.73
CA ALA A 5 -14.12 -33.83 -16.52
C ALA A 5 -14.88 -32.50 -16.61
N LEU A 6 -15.63 -32.17 -15.57
CA LEU A 6 -16.25 -30.83 -15.47
C LEU A 6 -15.15 -29.77 -15.52
N PRO A 7 -15.30 -28.73 -16.34
CA PRO A 7 -14.35 -27.65 -16.36
C PRO A 7 -14.28 -27.01 -14.96
N LEU A 8 -13.06 -26.83 -14.44
CA LEU A 8 -12.86 -26.09 -13.21
C LEU A 8 -13.34 -24.64 -13.43
N PRO A 9 -13.91 -24.01 -12.40
CA PRO A 9 -14.23 -22.59 -12.48
C PRO A 9 -12.94 -21.79 -12.75
N PRO A 10 -13.03 -20.64 -13.44
CA PRO A 10 -11.88 -19.78 -13.64
C PRO A 10 -11.30 -19.35 -12.29
N PRO A 11 -10.00 -19.01 -12.24
CA PRO A 11 -9.39 -18.44 -11.05
C PRO A 11 -10.17 -17.22 -10.54
N ALA A 12 -10.23 -17.00 -9.23
CA ALA A 12 -11.02 -15.91 -8.64
C ALA A 12 -10.63 -14.53 -9.19
N HIS A 13 -9.37 -14.31 -9.52
CA HIS A 13 -8.86 -13.07 -10.10
C HIS A 13 -9.31 -12.82 -11.57
N GLU A 14 -9.87 -13.83 -12.22
CA GLU A 14 -10.48 -13.74 -13.56
C GLU A 14 -12.01 -13.63 -13.50
N ALA A 15 -12.60 -13.63 -12.30
CA ALA A 15 -14.04 -13.52 -12.13
C ALA A 15 -14.56 -12.21 -12.73
N PRO A 16 -15.83 -12.18 -13.25
CA PRO A 16 -16.47 -10.95 -13.68
C PRO A 16 -16.49 -9.90 -12.57
N LEU A 17 -16.33 -8.63 -12.96
CA LEU A 17 -16.40 -7.53 -11.99
C LEU A 17 -17.81 -7.43 -11.38
N PRO A 18 -17.92 -7.11 -10.08
CA PRO A 18 -19.21 -6.85 -9.46
C PRO A 18 -19.82 -5.56 -10.04
N PRO A 19 -21.15 -5.36 -9.89
CA PRO A 19 -21.78 -4.12 -10.31
C PRO A 19 -21.25 -2.93 -9.51
N ALA A 20 -20.96 -1.82 -10.20
CA ALA A 20 -20.53 -0.60 -9.56
C ALA A 20 -21.70 0.07 -8.81
N ARG A 21 -21.45 0.57 -7.61
CA ARG A 21 -22.33 1.52 -6.92
C ARG A 21 -21.87 2.95 -7.14
N ALA A 22 -22.81 3.91 -7.02
CA ALA A 22 -22.48 5.34 -7.08
C ALA A 22 -21.81 5.78 -5.76
N GLY A 23 -20.72 6.52 -5.87
CA GLY A 23 -20.05 7.27 -4.81
C GLY A 23 -20.22 8.78 -4.98
N ALA A 24 -19.47 9.57 -4.21
CA ALA A 24 -19.51 11.02 -4.28
C ALA A 24 -19.12 11.54 -5.67
N GLY A 25 -19.79 12.60 -6.15
CA GLY A 25 -19.41 13.32 -7.36
C GLY A 25 -19.32 12.47 -8.63
N GLY A 26 -20.05 11.34 -8.71
CA GLY A 26 -20.01 10.44 -9.86
C GLY A 26 -18.91 9.38 -9.82
N VAL A 27 -18.15 9.27 -8.73
CA VAL A 27 -17.20 8.17 -8.51
C VAL A 27 -17.96 6.84 -8.57
N ARG A 28 -17.40 5.86 -9.27
CA ARG A 28 -17.94 4.51 -9.34
C ARG A 28 -17.17 3.61 -8.38
N VAL A 29 -17.86 2.87 -7.53
CA VAL A 29 -17.22 2.01 -6.52
C VAL A 29 -17.57 0.56 -6.78
N LEU A 30 -16.55 -0.28 -7.00
CA LEU A 30 -16.66 -1.73 -7.05
C LEU A 30 -16.09 -2.29 -5.74
N SER A 31 -16.89 -3.05 -4.99
CA SER A 31 -16.46 -3.58 -3.69
C SER A 31 -16.33 -5.09 -3.73
N GLY A 32 -15.34 -5.61 -2.98
CA GLY A 32 -15.11 -7.05 -2.85
C GLY A 32 -14.65 -7.70 -4.15
N VAL A 33 -13.77 -7.05 -4.88
CA VAL A 33 -13.22 -7.57 -6.14
C VAL A 33 -12.05 -8.51 -5.84
N PRO A 34 -12.16 -9.81 -6.12
CA PRO A 34 -11.06 -10.73 -5.87
C PRO A 34 -9.93 -10.50 -6.88
N TYR A 35 -8.73 -10.18 -6.39
CA TYR A 35 -7.54 -10.04 -7.23
C TYR A 35 -6.60 -11.25 -7.16
N ALA A 36 -6.75 -12.09 -6.12
CA ALA A 36 -6.03 -13.34 -6.00
C ALA A 36 -6.79 -14.31 -5.08
N ALA A 37 -6.48 -15.60 -5.19
CA ALA A 37 -6.96 -16.63 -4.28
C ALA A 37 -5.87 -17.67 -4.07
N LEU A 38 -5.73 -18.11 -2.82
CA LEU A 38 -4.84 -19.20 -2.45
C LEU A 38 -5.69 -20.41 -2.00
N PRO A 39 -5.32 -21.64 -2.35
CA PRO A 39 -6.03 -22.82 -1.91
C PRO A 39 -6.15 -22.88 -0.37
N GLY A 40 -7.36 -23.03 0.14
CA GLY A 40 -7.61 -23.14 1.58
C GLY A 40 -7.58 -21.83 2.37
N ALA A 41 -7.41 -20.67 1.71
CA ALA A 41 -7.44 -19.34 2.33
C ALA A 41 -8.64 -18.53 1.82
N ARG A 42 -8.95 -17.42 2.53
CA ARG A 42 -9.91 -16.44 2.02
C ARG A 42 -9.41 -15.83 0.70
N PRO A 43 -10.30 -15.40 -0.20
CA PRO A 43 -9.90 -14.61 -1.34
C PRO A 43 -9.19 -13.32 -0.87
N LEU A 44 -8.22 -12.88 -1.65
CA LEU A 44 -7.62 -11.55 -1.49
C LEU A 44 -8.43 -10.59 -2.35
N GLU A 45 -9.03 -9.61 -1.71
CA GLU A 45 -9.98 -8.69 -2.34
C GLU A 45 -9.49 -7.25 -2.27
N LEU A 46 -10.01 -6.44 -3.18
CA LEU A 46 -9.84 -4.98 -3.17
C LEU A 46 -11.18 -4.28 -3.43
N ASP A 47 -11.26 -3.02 -3.00
CA ASP A 47 -12.31 -2.10 -3.39
C ASP A 47 -11.72 -1.08 -4.37
N LEU A 48 -12.43 -0.84 -5.49
CA LEU A 48 -12.02 0.13 -6.51
C LEU A 48 -12.89 1.36 -6.47
N TYR A 49 -12.26 2.53 -6.41
CA TYR A 49 -12.90 3.84 -6.54
C TYR A 49 -12.43 4.46 -7.86
N LEU A 50 -13.31 4.49 -8.85
CA LEU A 50 -13.00 4.92 -10.20
C LEU A 50 -13.53 6.33 -10.43
N PRO A 51 -12.71 7.26 -10.95
CA PRO A 51 -13.14 8.61 -11.27
C PRO A 51 -14.36 8.65 -12.21
N ALA A 52 -15.14 9.72 -12.12
CA ALA A 52 -16.12 10.05 -13.16
C ALA A 52 -15.34 10.55 -14.38
N GLY A 53 -15.54 9.91 -15.52
CA GLY A 53 -14.89 10.30 -16.78
C GLY A 53 -14.64 9.12 -17.68
N GLY A 54 -14.22 9.38 -18.92
CA GLY A 54 -14.19 8.41 -20.01
C GLY A 54 -12.79 7.99 -20.49
N GLY A 55 -11.71 8.39 -19.81
CA GLY A 55 -10.34 8.00 -20.17
C GLY A 55 -9.72 7.03 -19.18
N PRO A 56 -8.59 6.35 -19.53
CA PRO A 56 -7.83 5.54 -18.61
C PRO A 56 -7.27 6.42 -17.47
N ALA A 57 -7.74 6.21 -16.25
CA ALA A 57 -7.28 6.96 -15.08
C ALA A 57 -6.00 6.35 -14.50
N PRO A 58 -5.01 7.14 -14.05
CA PRO A 58 -3.94 6.62 -13.21
C PRO A 58 -4.53 5.98 -11.96
N VAL A 59 -3.82 5.03 -11.35
CA VAL A 59 -4.33 4.31 -10.18
C VAL A 59 -3.32 4.30 -9.04
N VAL A 60 -3.80 4.48 -7.82
CA VAL A 60 -3.02 4.26 -6.60
C VAL A 60 -3.51 3.03 -5.86
N VAL A 61 -2.58 2.14 -5.50
CA VAL A 61 -2.83 0.99 -4.63
C VAL A 61 -2.69 1.45 -3.19
N PHE A 62 -3.79 1.44 -2.44
CA PHE A 62 -3.78 1.76 -1.01
C PHE A 62 -3.65 0.50 -0.17
N LEU A 63 -2.75 0.54 0.82
CA LEU A 63 -2.46 -0.53 1.76
C LEU A 63 -2.76 -0.03 3.19
N HIS A 64 -3.65 -0.73 3.88
CA HIS A 64 -4.15 -0.33 5.20
C HIS A 64 -3.12 -0.55 6.31
N GLY A 65 -3.26 0.19 7.42
CA GLY A 65 -2.52 0.00 8.66
C GLY A 65 -3.01 -1.22 9.47
N GLY A 66 -2.48 -1.34 10.70
CA GLY A 66 -2.91 -2.37 11.65
C GLY A 66 -1.80 -3.32 12.10
N GLY A 67 -0.53 -2.93 11.96
CA GLY A 67 0.64 -3.70 12.42
C GLY A 67 0.74 -5.07 11.75
N TRP A 68 0.31 -5.17 10.50
CA TRP A 68 0.23 -6.41 9.71
C TRP A 68 -0.64 -7.52 10.35
N ARG A 69 -1.31 -7.25 11.49
CA ARG A 69 -2.10 -8.22 12.27
C ARG A 69 -3.60 -8.06 12.14
N LEU A 70 -4.05 -6.86 11.79
CA LEU A 70 -5.45 -6.49 11.68
C LEU A 70 -5.61 -5.38 10.63
N GLY A 71 -6.84 -4.93 10.42
CA GLY A 71 -7.17 -3.94 9.40
C GLY A 71 -7.87 -4.55 8.21
N SER A 72 -8.32 -3.72 7.31
CA SER A 72 -8.96 -4.11 6.05
C SER A 72 -8.97 -2.94 5.06
N ARG A 73 -9.30 -3.24 3.81
CA ARG A 73 -9.46 -2.30 2.71
C ARG A 73 -10.55 -1.22 2.89
N HIS A 74 -11.35 -1.30 3.96
CA HIS A 74 -12.57 -0.47 4.07
C HIS A 74 -12.35 0.94 4.60
N ALA A 75 -11.20 1.25 5.20
CA ALA A 75 -10.98 2.54 5.83
C ALA A 75 -9.51 2.98 5.80
N VAL A 76 -9.32 4.29 5.83
CA VAL A 76 -8.06 4.97 6.16
C VAL A 76 -8.21 5.48 7.58
N GLY A 77 -7.35 5.11 8.49
CA GLY A 77 -7.21 5.58 9.86
C GLY A 77 -8.43 6.21 10.58
N PRO A 78 -8.39 6.33 11.90
CA PRO A 78 -9.56 6.76 12.68
C PRO A 78 -9.94 8.23 12.45
N MET A 79 -8.99 9.09 12.04
CA MET A 79 -9.24 10.52 11.85
C MET A 79 -10.12 10.81 10.63
N TYR A 80 -10.28 9.84 9.73
CA TYR A 80 -11.12 9.99 8.52
C TYR A 80 -12.43 9.23 8.59
N ARG A 81 -12.78 8.66 9.77
CA ARG A 81 -13.99 7.82 9.93
C ARG A 81 -15.27 8.49 9.47
N ASP A 82 -15.39 9.79 9.74
CA ASP A 82 -16.59 10.57 9.43
C ASP A 82 -16.43 11.48 8.22
N ALA A 83 -15.33 11.31 7.47
CA ALA A 83 -15.05 12.13 6.29
C ALA A 83 -16.04 11.82 5.15
N VAL A 84 -16.65 12.88 4.61
CA VAL A 84 -17.55 12.84 3.45
C VAL A 84 -17.20 13.97 2.49
N PRO A 85 -16.71 13.68 1.27
CA PRO A 85 -16.36 12.35 0.72
C PRO A 85 -15.30 11.63 1.54
N THR A 86 -15.28 10.28 1.44
CA THR A 86 -14.20 9.49 2.05
C THR A 86 -12.84 9.81 1.42
N PRO A 87 -11.70 9.56 2.09
CA PRO A 87 -10.37 9.80 1.49
C PRO A 87 -10.20 9.15 0.11
N PHE A 88 -10.71 7.94 -0.08
CA PHE A 88 -10.65 7.26 -1.37
C PHE A 88 -11.48 7.96 -2.45
N GLU A 89 -12.66 8.46 -2.09
CA GLU A 89 -13.48 9.26 -3.01
C GLU A 89 -12.83 10.62 -3.31
N GLN A 90 -12.15 11.26 -2.34
CA GLN A 90 -11.42 12.52 -2.56
C GLN A 90 -10.29 12.34 -3.57
N VAL A 91 -9.51 11.26 -3.45
CA VAL A 91 -8.47 10.91 -4.44
C VAL A 91 -9.10 10.62 -5.81
N ALA A 92 -10.23 9.89 -5.85
CA ALA A 92 -10.94 9.60 -7.10
C ALA A 92 -11.51 10.86 -7.74
N LEU A 93 -12.06 11.80 -6.95
CA LEU A 93 -12.50 13.12 -7.43
C LEU A 93 -11.35 13.97 -8.00
N ALA A 94 -10.12 13.74 -7.52
CA ALA A 94 -8.92 14.37 -8.05
C ALA A 94 -8.40 13.71 -9.35
N GLY A 95 -9.12 12.73 -9.92
CA GLY A 95 -8.82 12.08 -11.19
C GLY A 95 -7.94 10.84 -11.11
N ILE A 96 -7.68 10.31 -9.91
CA ILE A 96 -6.83 9.13 -9.69
C ILE A 96 -7.69 8.00 -9.14
N ALA A 97 -7.76 6.85 -9.82
CA ALA A 97 -8.43 5.68 -9.29
C ALA A 97 -7.72 5.17 -8.01
N VAL A 98 -8.50 4.64 -7.05
CA VAL A 98 -7.94 4.01 -5.85
C VAL A 98 -8.30 2.55 -5.84
N ALA A 99 -7.30 1.68 -5.65
CA ALA A 99 -7.47 0.28 -5.34
C ALA A 99 -7.09 0.06 -3.86
N SER A 100 -8.09 0.00 -2.99
CA SER A 100 -7.86 -0.29 -1.56
C SER A 100 -7.82 -1.79 -1.35
N VAL A 101 -6.69 -2.33 -0.85
CA VAL A 101 -6.33 -3.74 -0.94
C VAL A 101 -6.28 -4.40 0.42
N ASP A 102 -6.92 -5.57 0.55
CA ASP A 102 -6.63 -6.51 1.63
C ASP A 102 -5.39 -7.34 1.28
N TYR A 103 -4.50 -7.51 2.22
CA TYR A 103 -3.36 -8.43 2.14
C TYR A 103 -3.42 -9.46 3.27
N ARG A 104 -2.68 -10.57 3.17
CA ARG A 104 -2.61 -11.55 4.25
C ARG A 104 -1.99 -10.94 5.49
N LEU A 105 -2.67 -11.12 6.61
CA LEU A 105 -2.17 -10.69 7.91
C LEU A 105 -1.12 -11.67 8.44
N SER A 106 -0.28 -11.24 9.38
CA SER A 106 0.80 -12.07 9.95
C SER A 106 0.30 -13.35 10.65
N GLY A 107 -0.97 -13.35 11.09
CA GLY A 107 -1.62 -14.57 11.60
C GLY A 107 -2.04 -15.57 10.50
N GLU A 108 -2.10 -15.14 9.24
CA GLU A 108 -2.41 -15.98 8.08
C GLU A 108 -1.15 -16.47 7.38
N ALA A 109 -0.13 -15.61 7.28
CA ALA A 109 1.16 -15.94 6.68
C ALA A 109 2.25 -14.97 7.15
N ALA A 110 3.47 -15.48 7.34
CA ALA A 110 4.63 -14.64 7.64
C ALA A 110 5.17 -13.95 6.38
N TRP A 111 6.07 -13.00 6.57
CA TRP A 111 6.89 -12.37 5.52
C TRP A 111 7.51 -13.44 4.59
N PRO A 112 7.55 -13.24 3.26
CA PRO A 112 7.17 -12.03 2.50
C PRO A 112 5.74 -12.03 1.94
N ALA A 113 4.82 -12.77 2.53
CA ALA A 113 3.47 -12.98 2.00
C ALA A 113 2.73 -11.65 1.75
N GLN A 114 2.85 -10.67 2.63
CA GLN A 114 2.21 -9.37 2.54
C GLN A 114 2.68 -8.57 1.31
N LEU A 115 3.99 -8.61 1.03
CA LEU A 115 4.55 -7.97 -0.17
C LEU A 115 4.10 -8.69 -1.45
N HIS A 116 4.08 -10.03 -1.45
CA HIS A 116 3.60 -10.81 -2.59
C HIS A 116 2.15 -10.48 -2.94
N ASP A 117 1.30 -10.27 -1.93
CA ASP A 117 -0.11 -9.90 -2.12
C ASP A 117 -0.23 -8.47 -2.68
N ALA A 118 0.52 -7.51 -2.14
CA ALA A 118 0.56 -6.15 -2.65
C ALA A 118 1.02 -6.09 -4.12
N LYS A 119 2.08 -6.83 -4.45
CA LYS A 119 2.57 -6.98 -5.83
C LYS A 119 1.55 -7.64 -6.75
N ALA A 120 0.83 -8.67 -6.25
CA ALA A 120 -0.24 -9.33 -6.98
C ALA A 120 -1.38 -8.37 -7.34
N ALA A 121 -1.75 -7.46 -6.43
CA ALA A 121 -2.77 -6.44 -6.69
C ALA A 121 -2.35 -5.50 -7.83
N VAL A 122 -1.08 -5.05 -7.87
CA VAL A 122 -0.56 -4.25 -8.98
C VAL A 122 -0.59 -5.02 -10.30
N ARG A 123 -0.14 -6.27 -10.32
CA ARG A 123 -0.18 -7.11 -11.53
C ARG A 123 -1.61 -7.33 -12.02
N TRP A 124 -2.54 -7.55 -11.10
CA TRP A 124 -3.95 -7.73 -11.42
C TRP A 124 -4.55 -6.46 -12.05
N LEU A 125 -4.31 -5.28 -11.48
CA LEU A 125 -4.74 -4.00 -12.05
C LEU A 125 -4.24 -3.83 -13.48
N ARG A 126 -2.98 -4.13 -13.75
CA ARG A 126 -2.39 -4.07 -15.08
C ARG A 126 -3.00 -5.08 -16.04
N SER A 127 -3.25 -6.31 -15.60
CA SER A 127 -3.84 -7.35 -16.45
C SER A 127 -5.28 -7.03 -16.88
N ARG A 128 -6.00 -6.21 -16.10
CA ARG A 128 -7.40 -5.82 -16.36
C ARG A 128 -7.58 -4.33 -16.66
N ALA A 129 -6.51 -3.61 -16.94
CA ALA A 129 -6.51 -2.15 -17.06
C ALA A 129 -7.57 -1.63 -18.04
N THR A 130 -7.69 -2.24 -19.23
CA THR A 130 -8.70 -1.86 -20.25
C THR A 130 -10.13 -2.02 -19.74
N GLU A 131 -10.43 -3.13 -19.06
CA GLU A 131 -11.77 -3.40 -18.52
C GLU A 131 -12.14 -2.44 -17.38
N LEU A 132 -11.15 -2.12 -16.56
CA LEU A 132 -11.31 -1.21 -15.42
C LEU A 132 -11.36 0.26 -15.83
N GLY A 133 -10.84 0.62 -17.01
CA GLY A 133 -10.64 2.00 -17.43
C GLY A 133 -9.53 2.69 -16.65
N VAL A 134 -8.48 1.94 -16.28
CA VAL A 134 -7.27 2.48 -15.62
C VAL A 134 -6.07 2.42 -16.57
N ASP A 135 -5.09 3.26 -16.29
CA ASP A 135 -3.84 3.28 -17.03
C ASP A 135 -2.84 2.30 -16.40
N ALA A 136 -2.44 1.29 -17.15
CA ALA A 136 -1.52 0.25 -16.72
C ALA A 136 -0.11 0.77 -16.40
N ASP A 137 0.30 1.90 -16.98
CA ASP A 137 1.64 2.45 -16.85
C ASP A 137 1.74 3.47 -15.70
N ARG A 138 0.61 4.07 -15.29
CA ARG A 138 0.52 5.09 -14.24
C ARG A 138 -0.05 4.50 -12.94
N VAL A 139 0.76 3.65 -12.28
CA VAL A 139 0.40 3.00 -11.00
C VAL A 139 1.31 3.51 -9.90
N ALA A 140 0.74 3.98 -8.79
CA ALA A 140 1.47 4.36 -7.57
C ALA A 140 1.07 3.48 -6.39
N SER A 141 1.81 3.57 -5.29
CA SER A 141 1.45 3.00 -3.99
C SER A 141 1.21 4.09 -2.95
N TRP A 142 0.26 3.85 -2.05
CA TRP A 142 -0.04 4.68 -0.90
C TRP A 142 -0.40 3.79 0.28
N GLY A 143 0.08 4.12 1.47
CA GLY A 143 -0.29 3.35 2.65
C GLY A 143 0.00 4.07 3.95
N GLU A 144 -0.55 3.50 5.03
CA GLU A 144 -0.41 4.01 6.38
C GLU A 144 0.19 2.96 7.32
N SER A 145 1.11 3.35 8.21
CA SER A 145 1.70 2.45 9.22
C SER A 145 2.25 1.17 8.57
N ALA A 146 1.78 0.00 8.94
CA ALA A 146 2.12 -1.28 8.31
C ALA A 146 1.86 -1.30 6.79
N GLY A 147 0.80 -0.63 6.34
CA GLY A 147 0.52 -0.46 4.90
C GLY A 147 1.47 0.54 4.24
N GLY A 148 1.89 1.58 4.96
CA GLY A 148 2.94 2.49 4.49
C GLY A 148 4.26 1.76 4.25
N HIS A 149 4.67 0.88 5.17
CA HIS A 149 5.80 -0.02 5.00
C HIS A 149 5.68 -0.88 3.73
N LEU A 150 4.50 -1.47 3.48
CA LEU A 150 4.28 -2.25 2.26
C LEU A 150 4.28 -1.37 1.00
N ALA A 151 3.80 -0.13 1.08
CA ALA A 151 3.86 0.83 -0.02
C ALA A 151 5.31 1.23 -0.36
N GLU A 152 6.16 1.44 0.66
CA GLU A 152 7.60 1.66 0.49
C GLU A 152 8.27 0.45 -0.17
N LEU A 153 7.97 -0.77 0.29
CA LEU A 153 8.53 -1.99 -0.30
C LEU A 153 8.07 -2.20 -1.75
N LEU A 154 6.83 -1.87 -2.10
CA LEU A 154 6.35 -1.91 -3.50
C LEU A 154 7.20 -1.02 -4.42
N GLY A 155 7.62 0.15 -3.95
CA GLY A 155 8.44 1.07 -4.72
C GLY A 155 9.93 0.70 -4.76
N LEU A 156 10.45 0.10 -3.70
CA LEU A 156 11.89 -0.06 -3.51
C LEU A 156 12.42 -1.47 -3.83
N VAL A 157 11.59 -2.51 -3.68
CA VAL A 157 12.02 -3.90 -3.89
C VAL A 157 12.01 -4.26 -5.38
N THR A 158 13.20 -4.40 -5.94
CA THR A 158 13.42 -4.86 -7.32
C THR A 158 13.93 -6.30 -7.41
N ASP A 159 14.18 -6.97 -6.28
CA ASP A 159 14.64 -8.36 -6.24
C ASP A 159 13.55 -9.31 -6.78
N PRO A 160 13.82 -10.06 -7.88
CA PRO A 160 12.87 -11.03 -8.42
C PRO A 160 12.47 -12.13 -7.44
N ALA A 161 13.31 -12.45 -6.46
CA ALA A 161 12.99 -13.46 -5.43
C ALA A 161 11.83 -13.01 -4.52
N LEU A 162 11.56 -11.71 -4.45
CA LEU A 162 10.47 -11.10 -3.68
C LEU A 162 9.25 -10.72 -4.54
N GLU A 163 9.19 -11.16 -5.82
CA GLU A 163 8.06 -10.86 -6.70
C GLU A 163 6.80 -11.67 -6.34
N GLY A 164 6.98 -12.93 -5.96
CA GLY A 164 5.88 -13.85 -5.67
C GLY A 164 5.07 -14.26 -6.91
N GLU A 165 4.31 -15.34 -6.76
CA GLU A 165 3.50 -15.94 -7.84
C GLU A 165 2.00 -15.91 -7.54
N VAL A 166 1.57 -15.16 -6.53
CA VAL A 166 0.15 -15.06 -6.15
C VAL A 166 -0.64 -14.29 -7.20
N GLY A 167 -1.82 -14.78 -7.56
CA GLY A 167 -2.74 -14.11 -8.48
C GLY A 167 -2.23 -14.02 -9.92
N ALA A 168 -2.48 -12.88 -10.58
CA ALA A 168 -2.02 -12.64 -11.94
C ALA A 168 -0.50 -12.60 -12.02
N THR A 169 0.08 -13.28 -13.01
CA THR A 169 1.51 -13.29 -13.31
C THR A 169 1.78 -12.69 -14.70
N GLY A 170 2.99 -12.21 -14.94
CA GLY A 170 3.41 -11.65 -16.23
C GLY A 170 3.56 -10.13 -16.25
N PRO A 171 2.53 -9.32 -15.92
CA PRO A 171 2.73 -7.87 -15.79
C PRO A 171 3.73 -7.50 -14.70
N SER A 172 4.41 -6.35 -14.84
CA SER A 172 5.29 -5.80 -13.80
C SER A 172 4.51 -5.41 -12.54
N SER A 173 5.11 -5.52 -11.35
CA SER A 173 4.57 -5.00 -10.09
C SER A 173 5.18 -3.64 -9.69
N ALA A 174 6.08 -3.07 -10.49
CA ALA A 174 6.72 -1.79 -10.20
C ALA A 174 5.70 -0.65 -10.13
N VAL A 175 5.96 0.36 -9.30
CA VAL A 175 5.12 1.55 -9.17
C VAL A 175 5.90 2.81 -9.50
N ALA A 176 5.21 3.85 -9.98
CA ALA A 176 5.80 5.09 -10.47
C ALA A 176 6.00 6.13 -9.36
N ALA A 177 5.34 6.00 -8.21
CA ALA A 177 5.48 6.89 -7.07
C ALA A 177 5.02 6.18 -5.78
N VAL A 178 5.51 6.63 -4.63
CA VAL A 178 5.19 6.09 -3.30
C VAL A 178 4.77 7.20 -2.36
N ALA A 179 3.63 7.05 -1.68
CA ALA A 179 3.25 7.89 -0.55
C ALA A 179 3.11 7.03 0.71
N ALA A 180 3.88 7.32 1.76
CA ALA A 180 3.87 6.54 2.98
C ALA A 180 3.62 7.43 4.21
N TRP A 181 2.66 7.04 5.03
CA TRP A 181 2.28 7.72 6.25
C TRP A 181 2.77 6.96 7.47
N TYR A 182 3.52 7.62 8.35
CA TYR A 182 4.02 7.10 9.63
C TYR A 182 4.46 5.62 9.58
N ALA A 183 5.22 5.30 8.53
CA ALA A 183 5.61 3.94 8.22
C ALA A 183 6.89 3.50 8.92
N PRO A 184 6.99 2.22 9.32
CA PRO A 184 8.28 1.61 9.65
C PRO A 184 9.10 1.41 8.37
N SER A 185 10.36 1.85 8.37
CA SER A 185 11.27 1.66 7.23
C SER A 185 12.46 0.75 7.55
N ASP A 186 12.69 0.48 8.84
CA ASP A 186 13.76 -0.39 9.35
C ASP A 186 13.19 -1.29 10.45
N ILE A 187 12.76 -2.49 10.05
CA ILE A 187 12.12 -3.47 10.96
C ILE A 187 13.03 -3.84 12.11
N GLY A 188 14.34 -3.86 11.88
CA GLY A 188 15.33 -4.14 12.90
C GLY A 188 15.38 -3.11 14.04
N ALA A 189 15.01 -1.86 13.75
CA ALA A 189 15.12 -0.74 14.68
C ALA A 189 13.80 -0.30 15.32
N VAL A 190 12.62 -0.70 14.78
CA VAL A 190 11.31 -0.21 15.25
C VAL A 190 11.15 -0.34 16.75
N ALA A 191 11.41 -1.53 17.31
CA ALA A 191 11.24 -1.77 18.73
C ALA A 191 12.16 -0.88 19.59
N THR A 192 13.44 -0.81 19.25
CA THR A 192 14.43 -0.03 20.00
C THR A 192 14.21 1.47 19.91
N ASP A 193 13.70 1.98 18.77
CA ASP A 193 13.38 3.40 18.59
C ASP A 193 12.33 3.91 19.58
N ILE A 194 11.42 3.04 20.02
CA ILE A 194 10.35 3.37 20.98
C ILE A 194 10.59 2.76 22.36
N GLY A 195 11.80 2.24 22.64
CA GLY A 195 12.20 1.69 23.93
C GLY A 195 11.64 0.30 24.25
N ASN A 196 11.19 -0.46 23.22
CA ASN A 196 10.72 -1.82 23.38
C ASN A 196 11.84 -2.85 23.17
N ASP A 197 11.60 -4.10 23.60
CA ASP A 197 12.54 -5.21 23.45
C ASP A 197 12.43 -5.84 22.05
N PRO A 198 13.51 -5.83 21.23
CA PRO A 198 13.53 -6.50 19.95
C PRO A 198 13.53 -8.04 20.04
N ALA A 199 13.69 -8.60 21.24
CA ALA A 199 13.58 -10.04 21.49
C ALA A 199 12.15 -10.51 21.80
N ASP A 200 11.17 -9.58 21.96
CA ASP A 200 9.77 -9.93 22.22
C ASP A 200 9.16 -10.66 21.01
N PRO A 201 8.85 -11.97 21.14
CA PRO A 201 8.24 -12.74 20.04
C PRO A 201 6.79 -12.31 19.76
N THR A 202 6.17 -11.54 20.65
CA THR A 202 4.78 -11.07 20.50
C THR A 202 4.69 -9.69 19.86
N SER A 203 5.81 -9.03 19.62
CA SER A 203 5.87 -7.76 18.90
C SER A 203 5.30 -7.91 17.48
N ARG A 204 4.77 -6.81 16.94
CA ARG A 204 4.20 -6.80 15.57
C ARG A 204 5.22 -7.20 14.53
N GLU A 205 6.44 -6.70 14.70
CA GLU A 205 7.58 -6.94 13.83
C GLU A 205 8.03 -8.40 13.87
N SER A 206 8.11 -8.99 15.07
CA SER A 206 8.44 -10.40 15.24
C SER A 206 7.38 -11.33 14.62
N GLN A 207 6.11 -10.97 14.76
CA GLN A 207 5.01 -11.72 14.13
C GLN A 207 5.00 -11.59 12.61
N LEU A 208 5.36 -10.41 12.08
CA LEU A 208 5.51 -10.21 10.65
C LEU A 208 6.55 -11.17 10.05
N ILE A 209 7.76 -11.18 10.63
CA ILE A 209 8.87 -11.98 10.09
C ILE A 209 8.85 -13.44 10.56
N GLY A 210 7.96 -13.79 11.51
CA GLY A 210 7.82 -15.16 12.03
C GLY A 210 8.90 -15.58 13.05
N ALA A 211 9.67 -14.64 13.58
CA ALA A 211 10.73 -14.87 14.57
C ALA A 211 10.99 -13.60 15.37
N PRO A 212 11.57 -13.67 16.59
CA PRO A 212 12.07 -12.50 17.31
C PRO A 212 13.03 -11.69 16.44
N VAL A 213 12.83 -10.38 16.33
CA VAL A 213 13.63 -9.50 15.45
C VAL A 213 15.11 -9.62 15.76
N SER A 214 15.49 -9.67 17.05
CA SER A 214 16.89 -9.81 17.47
C SER A 214 17.54 -11.14 17.11
N ALA A 215 16.73 -12.18 16.81
CA ALA A 215 17.21 -13.52 16.43
C ALA A 215 17.20 -13.74 14.90
N ALA A 216 16.62 -12.84 14.12
CA ALA A 216 16.39 -13.00 12.68
C ALA A 216 16.78 -11.74 11.90
N ALA A 217 18.00 -11.25 12.12
CA ALA A 217 18.47 -9.97 11.54
C ALA A 217 18.40 -9.94 10.00
N ASP A 218 18.69 -11.05 9.33
CA ASP A 218 18.61 -11.13 7.85
C ASP A 218 17.16 -11.01 7.34
N LEU A 219 16.21 -11.63 8.03
CA LEU A 219 14.77 -11.49 7.69
C LEU A 219 14.27 -10.07 8.00
N ALA A 220 14.70 -9.50 9.12
CA ALA A 220 14.37 -8.11 9.46
C ALA A 220 14.93 -7.15 8.41
N ALA A 221 16.17 -7.34 7.96
CA ALA A 221 16.77 -6.55 6.89
C ALA A 221 16.01 -6.74 5.57
N GLN A 222 15.69 -7.98 5.18
CA GLN A 222 14.93 -8.26 3.96
C GLN A 222 13.53 -7.61 4.00
N ALA A 223 12.90 -7.53 5.16
CA ALA A 223 11.61 -6.87 5.36
C ALA A 223 11.72 -5.35 5.54
N SER A 224 12.90 -4.75 5.52
CA SER A 224 13.12 -3.32 5.78
C SER A 224 13.24 -2.53 4.47
N PRO A 225 12.32 -1.59 4.18
CA PRO A 225 12.41 -0.71 3.00
C PRO A 225 13.79 -0.05 2.81
N ILE A 226 14.42 0.39 3.89
CA ILE A 226 15.71 1.09 3.86
C ILE A 226 16.84 0.26 3.22
N THR A 227 16.79 -1.06 3.33
CA THR A 227 17.81 -1.96 2.75
C THR A 227 17.67 -2.14 1.23
N HIS A 228 16.54 -1.73 0.66
CA HIS A 228 16.25 -1.81 -0.77
C HIS A 228 16.42 -0.47 -1.50
N VAL A 229 16.89 0.57 -0.81
CA VAL A 229 17.14 1.87 -1.42
C VAL A 229 18.17 1.75 -2.53
N SER A 230 17.86 2.30 -3.69
CA SER A 230 18.73 2.34 -4.85
C SER A 230 18.51 3.61 -5.67
N PRO A 231 19.43 4.01 -6.56
CA PRO A 231 19.23 5.15 -7.45
C PRO A 231 18.06 5.01 -8.44
N ALA A 232 17.50 3.81 -8.56
CA ALA A 232 16.35 3.53 -9.43
C ALA A 232 15.00 3.64 -8.68
N ALA A 233 15.01 4.05 -7.40
CA ALA A 233 13.79 4.23 -6.61
C ALA A 233 12.89 5.31 -7.25
N PRO A 234 11.57 5.10 -7.28
CA PRO A 234 10.63 6.12 -7.75
C PRO A 234 10.58 7.31 -6.76
N PRO A 235 9.95 8.44 -7.13
CA PRO A 235 9.64 9.52 -6.20
C PRO A 235 8.90 9.03 -4.95
N VAL A 236 9.27 9.57 -3.77
CA VAL A 236 8.73 9.13 -2.47
C VAL A 236 8.27 10.33 -1.64
N LEU A 237 7.02 10.29 -1.15
CA LEU A 237 6.48 11.21 -0.14
C LEU A 237 6.38 10.48 1.20
N LEU A 238 7.02 11.03 2.23
CA LEU A 238 6.98 10.53 3.60
C LEU A 238 6.29 11.57 4.50
N LEU A 239 5.23 11.16 5.21
CA LEU A 239 4.49 12.00 6.13
C LEU A 239 4.46 11.36 7.52
N HIS A 240 4.87 12.10 8.58
CA HIS A 240 5.03 11.50 9.91
C HIS A 240 4.74 12.49 11.04
N GLY A 241 4.06 12.04 12.08
CA GLY A 241 3.88 12.79 13.33
C GLY A 241 5.13 12.73 14.21
N ARG A 242 5.55 13.86 14.80
CA ARG A 242 6.71 13.89 15.71
C ARG A 242 6.40 13.34 17.10
N ALA A 243 5.13 13.34 17.49
CA ALA A 243 4.67 12.78 18.75
C ALA A 243 4.27 11.29 18.63
N ASP A 244 4.61 10.64 17.52
CA ASP A 244 4.25 9.23 17.26
C ASP A 244 4.95 8.28 18.26
N ARG A 245 4.12 7.58 19.05
CA ARG A 245 4.54 6.65 20.11
C ARG A 245 4.58 5.19 19.67
N PHE A 246 4.08 4.87 18.46
CA PHE A 246 4.02 3.52 17.92
C PHE A 246 5.12 3.25 16.89
N VAL A 247 5.43 4.26 16.08
CA VAL A 247 6.50 4.24 15.08
C VAL A 247 7.25 5.55 15.18
N ALA A 248 8.46 5.53 15.71
CA ALA A 248 9.24 6.76 15.90
C ALA A 248 9.47 7.47 14.55
N THR A 249 9.35 8.80 14.53
CA THR A 249 9.64 9.64 13.35
C THR A 249 11.03 9.38 12.75
N ALA A 250 11.97 8.87 13.57
CA ALA A 250 13.29 8.43 13.16
C ALA A 250 13.25 7.40 12.00
N GLN A 251 12.19 6.60 11.91
CA GLN A 251 11.99 5.64 10.81
C GLN A 251 11.94 6.38 9.46
N SER A 252 11.02 7.34 9.30
CA SER A 252 10.93 8.16 8.08
C SER A 252 12.17 9.03 7.84
N GLN A 253 12.79 9.55 8.91
CA GLN A 253 14.01 10.35 8.76
C GLN A 253 15.19 9.55 8.21
N ARG A 254 15.36 8.29 8.66
CA ARG A 254 16.41 7.40 8.13
C ARG A 254 16.17 7.04 6.68
N LEU A 255 14.93 6.69 6.32
CA LEU A 255 14.59 6.38 4.93
C LEU A 255 14.79 7.59 4.03
N HIS A 256 14.31 8.77 4.44
CA HIS A 256 14.53 10.03 3.71
C HIS A 256 16.02 10.28 3.45
N ALA A 257 16.85 10.17 4.50
CA ALA A 257 18.30 10.39 4.35
C ALA A 257 18.95 9.38 3.39
N ALA A 258 18.55 8.11 3.43
CA ALA A 258 19.06 7.08 2.54
C ALA A 258 18.64 7.33 1.07
N LEU A 259 17.36 7.66 0.84
CA LEU A 259 16.84 7.98 -0.50
C LEU A 259 17.50 9.23 -1.07
N ALA A 260 17.63 10.30 -0.28
CA ALA A 260 18.31 11.53 -0.70
C ALA A 260 19.79 11.26 -1.05
N ALA A 261 20.49 10.44 -0.26
CA ALA A 261 21.86 10.03 -0.54
C ALA A 261 21.99 9.19 -1.82
N ALA A 262 20.95 8.44 -2.19
CA ALA A 262 20.87 7.70 -3.46
C ALA A 262 20.49 8.58 -4.65
N GLY A 263 20.12 9.85 -4.43
CA GLY A 263 19.71 10.78 -5.49
C GLY A 263 18.23 10.65 -5.89
N THR A 264 17.42 9.99 -5.08
CA THR A 264 15.97 9.87 -5.29
C THR A 264 15.26 11.19 -5.00
N ASP A 265 14.23 11.50 -5.78
CA ASP A 265 13.27 12.57 -5.46
C ASP A 265 12.45 12.14 -4.23
N VAL A 266 12.71 12.76 -3.08
CA VAL A 266 12.08 12.38 -1.81
C VAL A 266 11.69 13.61 -1.00
N GLU A 267 10.43 13.62 -0.55
CA GLU A 267 9.90 14.64 0.36
C GLU A 267 9.60 14.03 1.72
N LEU A 268 9.96 14.75 2.80
CA LEU A 268 9.58 14.41 4.17
C LEU A 268 8.89 15.61 4.83
N HIS A 269 7.64 15.44 5.23
CA HIS A 269 6.91 16.41 6.05
C HIS A 269 6.61 15.82 7.42
N THR A 270 6.86 16.59 8.47
CA THR A 270 6.61 16.16 9.85
C THR A 270 5.66 17.14 10.55
N TYR A 271 4.80 16.60 11.44
CA TYR A 271 3.78 17.34 12.18
C TYR A 271 4.07 17.26 13.68
N ASP A 272 4.32 18.42 14.32
CA ASP A 272 4.88 18.49 15.68
C ASP A 272 4.01 17.78 16.73
N ASP A 273 2.70 17.99 16.72
CA ASP A 273 1.76 17.49 17.73
C ASP A 273 1.00 16.21 17.33
N ALA A 274 1.27 15.65 16.15
CA ALA A 274 0.58 14.47 15.66
C ALA A 274 1.19 13.19 16.26
N ASP A 275 0.35 12.40 16.93
CA ASP A 275 0.64 11.02 17.30
C ASP A 275 0.33 10.07 16.13
N HIS A 276 0.58 8.79 16.28
CA HIS A 276 0.26 7.77 15.28
C HIS A 276 -1.19 7.88 14.78
N MET A 277 -1.42 7.64 13.49
CA MET A 277 -2.73 7.80 12.83
C MET A 277 -3.27 9.25 12.91
N TRP A 278 -2.39 10.25 13.02
CA TRP A 278 -2.72 11.68 13.16
C TRP A 278 -3.52 12.01 14.43
N LEU A 279 -3.52 11.14 15.44
CA LEU A 279 -4.24 11.37 16.69
C LEU A 279 -3.75 12.65 17.37
N GLY A 280 -4.71 13.45 17.85
CA GLY A 280 -4.43 14.73 18.49
C GLY A 280 -4.23 15.92 17.53
N ALA A 281 -4.13 15.67 16.21
CA ALA A 281 -3.82 16.69 15.22
C ALA A 281 -4.71 16.57 13.96
N PRO A 282 -6.00 16.96 14.02
CA PRO A 282 -6.93 16.83 12.89
C PRO A 282 -6.48 17.61 11.66
N ASP A 283 -5.82 18.76 11.83
CA ASP A 283 -5.30 19.54 10.72
C ASP A 283 -4.16 18.80 10.00
N ALA A 284 -3.34 18.07 10.74
CA ALA A 284 -2.30 17.22 10.14
C ALA A 284 -2.91 16.10 9.27
N ALA A 285 -4.03 15.50 9.70
CA ALA A 285 -4.74 14.51 8.90
C ALA A 285 -5.22 15.11 7.56
N THR A 286 -5.83 16.29 7.60
CA THR A 286 -6.29 16.99 6.38
C THR A 286 -5.12 17.34 5.46
N ASP A 287 -4.07 17.96 5.98
CA ASP A 287 -2.88 18.33 5.20
C ASP A 287 -2.16 17.09 4.63
N ALA A 288 -2.10 15.99 5.36
CA ALA A 288 -1.49 14.75 4.89
C ALA A 288 -2.23 14.18 3.67
N LEU A 289 -3.56 14.18 3.67
CA LEU A 289 -4.34 13.74 2.51
C LEU A 289 -4.16 14.69 1.32
N ASP A 290 -4.21 16.01 1.54
CA ASP A 290 -4.06 17.03 0.49
C ASP A 290 -2.67 16.95 -0.15
N ARG A 291 -1.61 16.77 0.65
CA ARG A 291 -0.25 16.56 0.15
C ARG A 291 -0.14 15.27 -0.66
N THR A 292 -0.75 14.21 -0.18
CA THR A 292 -0.77 12.92 -0.90
C THR A 292 -1.46 13.06 -2.25
N ILE A 293 -2.61 13.71 -2.31
CA ILE A 293 -3.32 13.97 -3.57
C ILE A 293 -2.45 14.82 -4.51
N THR A 294 -1.85 15.89 -3.99
CA THR A 294 -0.99 16.79 -4.77
C THR A 294 0.21 16.06 -5.35
N PHE A 295 0.91 15.28 -4.53
CA PHE A 295 2.05 14.47 -4.92
C PHE A 295 1.67 13.43 -5.98
N LEU A 296 0.60 12.67 -5.77
CA LEU A 296 0.13 11.68 -6.73
C LEU A 296 -0.27 12.31 -8.06
N ARG A 297 -0.95 13.46 -8.04
CA ARG A 297 -1.28 14.21 -9.26
C ARG A 297 -0.04 14.69 -10.01
N HIS A 298 0.97 15.14 -9.27
CA HIS A 298 2.23 15.60 -9.88
C HIS A 298 2.93 14.48 -10.64
N HIS A 299 2.99 13.28 -10.08
CA HIS A 299 3.74 12.17 -10.65
C HIS A 299 2.94 11.24 -11.57
N LEU A 300 1.60 11.29 -11.53
CA LEU A 300 0.76 10.38 -12.30
C LEU A 300 -0.06 11.06 -13.40
N ILE A 301 -0.27 12.40 -13.33
CA ILE A 301 -1.11 13.12 -14.30
C ILE A 301 -0.21 14.05 -15.09
N ASP A 302 -0.17 13.87 -16.41
CA ASP A 302 0.58 14.72 -17.32
C ASP A 302 0.11 16.18 -17.28
N GLU A 303 1.00 17.13 -17.58
CA GLU A 303 0.64 18.56 -17.59
C GLU A 303 -0.53 18.89 -18.56
N GLY A 304 -0.65 18.14 -19.64
CA GLY A 304 -1.75 18.27 -20.61
C GLY A 304 -3.10 17.77 -20.08
N ASP A 305 -3.12 16.91 -19.10
CA ASP A 305 -4.33 16.32 -18.48
C ASP A 305 -4.79 17.07 -17.21
N ARG A 306 -4.07 18.16 -16.83
CA ARG A 306 -4.34 18.93 -15.58
C ARG A 306 -5.38 20.05 -15.75
N ALA A 307 -5.96 20.22 -16.93
CA ALA A 307 -6.90 21.29 -17.29
C ALA A 307 -8.35 20.96 -16.98
#